data_3a06f4023bd512d204cecd5710d017a7
#
_entry.id   3a06f4023bd512d204cecd5710d017a7
#
_cell.length_a   1.000
_cell.length_b   1.000
_cell.length_c   1.000
_cell.angle_alpha   90.00
_cell.angle_beta   90.00
_cell.angle_gamma   90.00
#
_symmetry.space_group_name_H-M   'P 1'
#
loop_
_entity.id
_entity.type
_entity.pdbx_description
1 polymer ?
#
loop_
_entity_poly.entity_id
_entity_poly.type
_entity_poly.pdbx_seq_one_letter_code
_entity_poly.pdbx_strand_id
1 'polypeptide(L)'
;MKKKIMEIEKLIDNPENIKTIDLKTLFNSSLSEIKNRIESYIGDYPTFIEPVFLEEDVKIGDDVLLGPNVYIGTNSEIGNYVEISNSIVFKNVKIGENLKLENCIITQNSTLNFRNSNLSNYILMGYSDSEDEITKVKF
;
A
#
# COMPACT_ATOMS: atom_id res chain seq x y z
N MET A 1 0.12 3.10 16.28
CA MET A 1 0.13 2.94 14.81
C MET A 1 0.96 1.74 14.35
N LYS A 2 2.25 1.74 14.55
CA LYS A 2 3.13 0.68 14.03
C LYS A 2 2.83 -0.71 14.59
N LYS A 3 2.40 -0.80 15.85
CA LYS A 3 2.04 -2.08 16.45
C LYS A 3 0.92 -2.79 15.69
N LYS A 4 -0.11 -2.06 15.31
CA LYS A 4 -1.23 -2.62 14.54
C LYS A 4 -0.83 -2.98 13.12
N ILE A 5 0.02 -2.18 12.50
CA ILE A 5 0.57 -2.49 11.17
C ILE A 5 1.39 -3.78 11.21
N MET A 6 2.20 -3.99 12.24
CA MET A 6 2.95 -5.22 12.45
C MET A 6 2.03 -6.42 12.69
N GLU A 7 0.93 -6.23 13.40
CA GLU A 7 -0.06 -7.29 13.59
C GLU A 7 -0.71 -7.71 12.27
N ILE A 8 -1.01 -6.75 11.40
CA ILE A 8 -1.50 -7.06 10.04
C ILE A 8 -0.46 -7.86 9.27
N GLU A 9 0.81 -7.47 9.32
CA GLU A 9 1.88 -8.17 8.64
C GLU A 9 1.96 -9.63 9.07
N LYS A 10 1.82 -9.90 10.36
CA LYS A 10 1.79 -11.27 10.89
C LYS A 10 0.60 -12.08 10.40
N LEU A 11 -0.57 -11.46 10.32
CA LEU A 11 -1.77 -12.13 9.84
C LEU A 11 -1.67 -12.52 8.37
N ILE A 12 -1.11 -11.64 7.53
CA ILE A 12 -1.02 -11.90 6.10
C ILE A 12 0.11 -12.84 5.72
N ASP A 13 1.05 -13.14 6.62
CA ASP A 13 2.08 -14.17 6.41
C ASP A 13 1.49 -15.59 6.33
N ASN A 14 0.31 -15.80 6.88
CA ASN A 14 -0.43 -17.06 6.82
C ASN A 14 -1.82 -16.84 6.23
N PRO A 15 -1.93 -16.67 4.90
CA PRO A 15 -3.22 -16.34 4.26
C PRO A 15 -4.32 -17.37 4.53
N GLU A 16 -3.96 -18.63 4.79
CA GLU A 16 -4.92 -19.71 5.04
C GLU A 16 -5.67 -19.56 6.37
N ASN A 17 -5.11 -18.78 7.30
CA ASN A 17 -5.67 -18.59 8.63
C ASN A 17 -6.32 -17.23 8.81
N ILE A 18 -6.45 -16.44 7.73
CA ILE A 18 -7.02 -15.11 7.81
C ILE A 18 -8.53 -15.18 7.95
N LYS A 19 -9.02 -14.73 9.10
CA LYS A 19 -10.44 -14.43 9.25
C LYS A 19 -10.68 -13.03 8.69
N THR A 20 -11.42 -12.93 7.60
CA THR A 20 -11.67 -11.68 6.87
C THR A 20 -12.21 -10.59 7.78
N ILE A 21 -13.10 -10.92 8.71
CA ILE A 21 -13.69 -9.95 9.64
C ILE A 21 -12.64 -9.36 10.57
N ASP A 22 -11.75 -10.19 11.12
CA ASP A 22 -10.71 -9.74 12.05
C ASP A 22 -9.68 -8.87 11.33
N LEU A 23 -9.30 -9.25 10.11
CA LEU A 23 -8.38 -8.47 9.30
C LEU A 23 -8.97 -7.11 8.94
N LYS A 24 -10.22 -7.07 8.52
CA LYS A 24 -10.90 -5.84 8.14
C LYS A 24 -11.00 -4.88 9.32
N THR A 25 -11.35 -5.39 10.50
CA THR A 25 -11.43 -4.58 11.72
C THR A 25 -10.06 -4.01 12.09
N LEU A 26 -9.02 -4.84 12.05
CA LEU A 26 -7.67 -4.41 12.35
C LEU A 26 -7.16 -3.41 11.32
N PHE A 27 -7.45 -3.63 10.04
CA PHE A 27 -7.10 -2.74 8.95
C PHE A 27 -7.72 -1.35 9.14
N ASN A 28 -9.02 -1.28 9.35
CA ASN A 28 -9.73 -0.01 9.56
C ASN A 28 -9.22 0.71 10.81
N SER A 29 -8.98 -0.02 11.88
CA SER A 29 -8.41 0.52 13.10
C SER A 29 -7.00 1.08 12.87
N SER A 30 -6.19 0.37 12.09
CA SER A 30 -4.84 0.84 11.74
C SER A 30 -4.88 2.12 10.92
N LEU A 31 -5.78 2.20 9.94
CA LEU A 31 -5.93 3.40 9.12
C LEU A 31 -6.31 4.63 9.95
N SER A 32 -7.17 4.45 10.95
CA SER A 32 -7.58 5.57 11.83
C SER A 32 -6.46 6.10 12.71
N GLU A 33 -5.38 5.35 12.87
CA GLU A 33 -4.24 5.72 13.70
C GLU A 33 -3.04 6.22 12.89
N ILE A 34 -3.13 6.30 11.58
CA ILE A 34 -2.04 6.78 10.74
C ILE A 34 -1.72 8.23 11.10
N LYS A 35 -0.46 8.46 11.44
CA LYS A 35 0.08 9.80 11.71
C LYS A 35 0.72 10.35 10.46
N ASN A 36 0.62 11.65 10.27
CA ASN A 36 1.24 12.29 9.12
C ASN A 36 2.77 12.36 9.29
N ARG A 37 3.50 11.85 8.30
CA ARG A 37 4.97 11.96 8.24
C ARG A 37 5.42 11.98 6.80
N ILE A 38 5.73 13.17 6.28
CA ILE A 38 6.17 13.38 4.90
C ILE A 38 7.49 14.15 4.95
N GLU A 39 8.50 13.58 5.60
CA GLU A 39 9.76 14.31 5.85
C GLU A 39 10.85 14.07 4.81
N SER A 40 10.91 12.87 4.27
CA SER A 40 11.94 12.55 3.30
C SER A 40 11.46 11.51 2.30
N TYR A 41 11.36 11.93 1.07
CA TYR A 41 11.07 11.04 -0.05
C TYR A 41 11.88 11.51 -1.26
N ILE A 42 12.06 10.64 -2.24
CA ILE A 42 12.69 10.98 -3.51
C ILE A 42 11.59 11.08 -4.54
N GLY A 43 11.40 12.27 -5.12
CA GLY A 43 10.36 12.50 -6.12
C GLY A 43 10.05 13.97 -6.31
N ASP A 44 9.41 14.30 -7.44
CA ASP A 44 9.06 15.66 -7.84
C ASP A 44 7.57 15.91 -7.67
N TYR A 45 7.22 16.74 -6.70
CA TYR A 45 5.88 17.30 -6.52
C TYR A 45 4.70 16.34 -6.47
N PRO A 46 4.74 15.26 -5.67
CA PRO A 46 3.54 14.49 -5.44
C PRO A 46 2.51 15.32 -4.67
N THR A 47 1.23 14.96 -4.82
CA THR A 47 0.15 15.55 -4.05
C THR A 47 -0.20 14.64 -2.89
N PHE A 48 -0.29 15.22 -1.69
CA PHE A 48 -0.66 14.50 -0.48
C PHE A 48 -1.99 14.99 0.06
N ILE A 49 -2.86 14.05 0.41
CA ILE A 49 -4.04 14.32 1.23
C ILE A 49 -3.76 13.67 2.58
N GLU A 50 -3.55 14.48 3.59
CA GLU A 50 -3.16 14.00 4.93
C GLU A 50 -4.29 13.21 5.61
N PRO A 51 -3.96 12.19 6.45
CA PRO A 51 -2.63 11.79 6.84
C PRO A 51 -1.98 10.80 5.88
N VAL A 52 -0.68 10.97 5.65
CA VAL A 52 0.17 10.06 4.89
C VAL A 52 1.45 9.82 5.70
N PHE A 53 1.80 8.56 5.91
CA PHE A 53 3.02 8.20 6.61
C PHE A 53 3.97 7.52 5.63
N LEU A 54 5.09 8.17 5.35
CA LEU A 54 6.15 7.63 4.51
C LEU A 54 7.32 7.19 5.39
N GLU A 55 7.70 5.92 5.27
CA GLU A 55 8.94 5.46 5.87
C GLU A 55 10.14 5.96 5.06
N GLU A 56 11.36 5.60 5.47
CA GLU A 56 12.58 6.07 4.82
C GLU A 56 12.76 5.49 3.42
N ASP A 57 13.43 6.26 2.55
CA ASP A 57 13.85 5.84 1.21
C ASP A 57 12.70 5.46 0.28
N VAL A 58 11.55 6.10 0.42
CA VAL A 58 10.44 5.95 -0.51
C VAL A 58 10.68 6.80 -1.75
N LYS A 59 10.53 6.20 -2.93
CA LYS A 59 10.63 6.89 -4.22
C LYS A 59 9.23 7.05 -4.81
N ILE A 60 8.92 8.26 -5.23
CA ILE A 60 7.60 8.61 -5.74
C ILE A 60 7.75 9.20 -7.14
N GLY A 61 7.05 8.65 -8.11
CA GLY A 61 7.03 9.13 -9.47
C GLY A 61 6.27 10.45 -9.66
N ASP A 62 6.07 10.82 -10.91
CA ASP A 62 5.39 12.06 -11.28
C ASP A 62 3.87 11.91 -11.18
N ASP A 63 3.19 13.01 -10.84
CA ASP A 63 1.72 13.08 -10.79
C ASP A 63 1.08 12.00 -9.92
N VAL A 64 1.69 11.72 -8.78
CA VAL A 64 1.20 10.76 -7.80
C VAL A 64 0.31 11.46 -6.79
N LEU A 65 -0.80 10.82 -6.43
CA LEU A 65 -1.70 11.28 -5.37
C LEU A 65 -1.74 10.23 -4.26
N LEU A 66 -1.32 10.61 -3.06
CA LEU A 66 -1.32 9.73 -1.89
C LEU A 66 -2.22 10.31 -0.79
N GLY A 67 -3.07 9.46 -0.27
CA GLY A 67 -3.94 9.80 0.85
C GLY A 67 -5.42 9.95 0.48
N PRO A 68 -6.26 10.13 1.51
CA PRO A 68 -5.89 10.07 2.92
C PRO A 68 -5.64 8.66 3.44
N ASN A 69 -5.08 8.58 4.65
CA ASN A 69 -4.90 7.31 5.39
C ASN A 69 -4.04 6.30 4.65
N VAL A 70 -2.82 6.70 4.31
CA VAL A 70 -1.87 5.85 3.59
C VAL A 70 -0.60 5.67 4.40
N TYR A 71 -0.13 4.43 4.48
CA TYR A 71 1.17 4.07 5.03
C TYR A 71 2.02 3.43 3.93
N ILE A 72 3.22 3.94 3.74
CA ILE A 72 4.17 3.40 2.75
C ILE A 72 5.44 2.95 3.47
N GLY A 73 5.76 1.66 3.36
CA GLY A 73 6.94 1.06 3.97
C GLY A 73 8.24 1.45 3.29
N THR A 74 9.34 1.25 4.02
CA THR A 74 10.68 1.65 3.58
C THR A 74 11.09 1.02 2.25
N ASN A 75 11.89 1.74 1.47
CA ASN A 75 12.40 1.33 0.15
C ASN A 75 11.35 1.03 -0.91
N SER A 76 10.12 1.46 -0.70
CA SER A 76 9.07 1.27 -1.70
C SER A 76 9.19 2.29 -2.82
N GLU A 77 8.77 1.88 -4.02
CA GLU A 77 8.77 2.73 -5.22
C GLU A 77 7.35 2.83 -5.78
N ILE A 78 6.88 4.04 -5.92
CA ILE A 78 5.54 4.34 -6.46
C ILE A 78 5.73 4.90 -7.86
N GLY A 79 5.15 4.25 -8.86
CA GLY A 79 5.26 4.67 -10.26
C GLY A 79 4.47 5.93 -10.58
N ASN A 80 4.62 6.42 -11.81
CA ASN A 80 3.96 7.64 -12.27
C ASN A 80 2.44 7.48 -12.33
N TYR A 81 1.70 8.54 -12.05
CA TYR A 81 0.23 8.59 -12.15
C TYR A 81 -0.50 7.60 -11.24
N VAL A 82 0.14 7.20 -10.14
CA VAL A 82 -0.48 6.30 -9.15
C VAL A 82 -1.31 7.11 -8.16
N GLU A 83 -2.47 6.59 -7.82
CA GLU A 83 -3.32 7.12 -6.75
C GLU A 83 -3.52 6.02 -5.71
N ILE A 84 -3.24 6.35 -4.45
CA ILE A 84 -3.41 5.42 -3.33
C ILE A 84 -4.17 6.11 -2.21
N SER A 85 -5.22 5.48 -1.71
CA SER A 85 -5.98 5.96 -0.56
C SER A 85 -6.37 4.80 0.36
N ASN A 86 -6.48 5.07 1.65
CA ASN A 86 -6.93 4.11 2.66
C ASN A 86 -6.23 2.76 2.53
N SER A 87 -4.90 2.78 2.45
CA SER A 87 -4.12 1.58 2.12
C SER A 87 -2.83 1.49 2.93
N ILE A 88 -2.35 0.28 3.10
CA ILE A 88 -1.09 -0.03 3.75
C ILE A 88 -0.18 -0.73 2.74
N VAL A 89 0.95 -0.13 2.46
CA VAL A 89 1.99 -0.68 1.58
C VAL A 89 3.18 -1.04 2.46
N PHE A 90 3.53 -2.32 2.49
CA PHE A 90 4.67 -2.76 3.29
C PHE A 90 5.99 -2.46 2.58
N LYS A 91 7.11 -2.85 3.20
CA LYS A 91 8.44 -2.49 2.70
C LYS A 91 8.81 -3.16 1.38
N ASN A 92 9.71 -2.54 0.64
CA ASN A 92 10.28 -3.06 -0.60
C ASN A 92 9.22 -3.40 -1.65
N VAL A 93 8.17 -2.62 -1.73
CA VAL A 93 7.10 -2.79 -2.71
C VAL A 93 7.38 -1.88 -3.91
N LYS A 94 7.18 -2.42 -5.11
CA LYS A 94 7.24 -1.64 -6.35
C LYS A 94 5.86 -1.61 -7.00
N ILE A 95 5.37 -0.42 -7.26
CA ILE A 95 4.06 -0.20 -7.87
C ILE A 95 4.26 0.44 -9.24
N GLY A 96 3.69 -0.18 -10.27
CA GLY A 96 3.79 0.28 -11.65
C GLY A 96 3.01 1.58 -11.90
N GLU A 97 2.84 1.94 -13.16
CA GLU A 97 2.28 3.23 -13.55
C GLU A 97 0.76 3.19 -13.66
N ASN A 98 0.13 4.32 -13.38
CA ASN A 98 -1.30 4.54 -13.58
C ASN A 98 -2.15 3.46 -12.89
N LEU A 99 -1.85 3.17 -11.64
CA LEU A 99 -2.64 2.28 -10.79
C LEU A 99 -3.41 3.11 -9.78
N LYS A 100 -4.65 2.73 -9.56
CA LYS A 100 -5.48 3.29 -8.49
C LYS A 100 -5.76 2.20 -7.47
N LEU A 101 -5.29 2.41 -6.25
CA LEU A 101 -5.41 1.45 -5.16
C LEU A 101 -6.20 2.09 -4.02
N GLU A 102 -7.28 1.43 -3.62
CA GLU A 102 -8.14 1.90 -2.54
C GLU A 102 -8.49 0.74 -1.61
N ASN A 103 -8.34 0.95 -0.31
CA ASN A 103 -8.59 -0.10 0.69
C ASN A 103 -7.80 -1.37 0.41
N CYS A 104 -6.51 -1.21 0.09
CA CYS A 104 -5.64 -2.34 -0.24
C CYS A 104 -4.54 -2.51 0.80
N ILE A 105 -4.08 -3.74 0.92
CA ILE A 105 -2.85 -4.10 1.62
C ILE A 105 -1.92 -4.71 0.60
N ILE A 106 -0.69 -4.19 0.50
CA ILE A 106 0.31 -4.75 -0.40
C ILE A 106 1.44 -5.32 0.44
N THR A 107 1.66 -6.63 0.32
CA THR A 107 2.61 -7.34 1.17
C THR A 107 4.05 -6.98 0.84
N GLN A 108 4.94 -7.16 1.80
CA GLN A 108 6.36 -6.84 1.63
C GLN A 108 6.97 -7.57 0.42
N ASN A 109 7.90 -6.93 -0.23
CA ASN A 109 8.64 -7.45 -1.38
C ASN A 109 7.78 -7.75 -2.61
N SER A 110 6.56 -7.22 -2.65
CA SER A 110 5.69 -7.39 -3.81
C SER A 110 6.05 -6.41 -4.93
N THR A 111 5.84 -6.83 -6.17
CA THR A 111 6.03 -5.98 -7.33
C THR A 111 4.81 -6.07 -8.24
N LEU A 112 4.12 -4.96 -8.40
CA LEU A 112 3.01 -4.81 -9.32
C LEU A 112 3.55 -4.23 -10.63
N ASN A 113 4.10 -5.09 -11.49
CA ASN A 113 4.75 -4.69 -12.73
C ASN A 113 3.75 -4.62 -13.89
N PHE A 114 2.65 -3.93 -13.66
CA PHE A 114 1.62 -3.69 -14.67
C PHE A 114 1.09 -2.27 -14.52
N ARG A 115 0.23 -1.85 -15.43
CA ARG A 115 -0.29 -0.48 -15.49
C ARG A 115 -1.79 -0.45 -15.82
N ASN A 116 -2.39 0.73 -15.66
CA ASN A 116 -3.77 1.01 -16.09
C ASN A 116 -4.81 0.15 -15.40
N SER A 117 -4.70 -0.03 -14.10
CA SER A 117 -5.61 -0.86 -13.32
C SER A 117 -6.16 -0.13 -12.10
N ASN A 118 -7.38 -0.47 -11.73
CA ASN A 118 -8.04 -0.04 -10.51
C ASN A 118 -8.30 -1.26 -9.64
N LEU A 119 -7.76 -1.26 -8.42
CA LEU A 119 -7.91 -2.36 -7.48
C LEU A 119 -8.42 -1.82 -6.14
N SER A 120 -9.41 -2.47 -5.57
CA SER A 120 -9.94 -2.09 -4.26
C SER A 120 -10.35 -3.30 -3.44
N ASN A 121 -10.10 -3.21 -2.14
CA ASN A 121 -10.47 -4.23 -1.14
C ASN A 121 -9.72 -5.55 -1.32
N TYR A 122 -8.44 -5.47 -1.66
CA TYR A 122 -7.60 -6.66 -1.83
C TYR A 122 -6.33 -6.61 -0.99
N ILE A 123 -5.89 -7.79 -0.55
CA ILE A 123 -4.49 -8.02 -0.21
C ILE A 123 -3.80 -8.43 -1.51
N LEU A 124 -2.76 -7.72 -1.91
CA LEU A 124 -2.00 -7.97 -3.14
C LEU A 124 -0.63 -8.53 -2.77
N MET A 125 -0.24 -9.65 -3.37
CA MET A 125 0.94 -10.39 -2.97
C MET A 125 1.80 -10.84 -4.14
N GLY A 126 3.11 -10.70 -3.99
CA GLY A 126 4.09 -11.30 -4.87
C GLY A 126 4.42 -10.46 -6.10
N TYR A 127 5.20 -11.04 -6.98
CA TYR A 127 5.57 -10.44 -8.25
C TYR A 127 4.54 -10.77 -9.33
N SER A 128 4.11 -9.76 -10.08
CA SER A 128 3.20 -9.98 -11.20
C SER A 128 3.47 -9.00 -12.33
N ASP A 129 3.47 -9.49 -13.56
CA ASP A 129 3.58 -8.69 -14.78
C ASP A 129 2.22 -8.28 -15.36
N SER A 130 1.13 -8.78 -14.81
CA SER A 130 -0.23 -8.41 -15.24
C SER A 130 -1.20 -8.44 -14.07
N GLU A 131 -2.28 -7.67 -14.18
CA GLU A 131 -3.35 -7.68 -13.19
C GLU A 131 -3.95 -9.07 -13.01
N ASP A 132 -4.07 -9.83 -14.08
CA ASP A 132 -4.67 -11.17 -14.05
C ASP A 132 -3.82 -12.19 -13.29
N GLU A 133 -2.51 -11.97 -13.24
CA GLU A 133 -1.57 -12.89 -12.61
C GLU A 133 -1.33 -12.59 -11.13
N ILE A 134 -1.67 -11.40 -10.65
CA ILE A 134 -1.40 -11.02 -9.26
C ILE A 134 -2.18 -11.90 -8.29
N THR A 135 -1.48 -12.38 -7.27
CA THR A 135 -2.15 -13.06 -6.17
C THR A 135 -2.91 -12.05 -5.34
N LYS A 136 -4.21 -12.21 -5.26
CA LYS A 136 -5.07 -11.28 -4.54
C LYS A 136 -6.08 -12.03 -3.67
N VAL A 137 -6.25 -11.53 -2.47
CA VAL A 137 -7.24 -12.02 -1.52
C VAL A 137 -8.17 -10.88 -1.18
N LYS A 138 -9.45 -11.08 -1.43
CA LYS A 138 -10.45 -10.05 -1.14
C LYS A 138 -10.75 -10.00 0.36
N PHE A 139 -10.93 -8.81 0.88
CA PHE A 139 -11.30 -8.63 2.29
C PHE A 139 -12.27 -7.47 2.54
#